data_a10af0ca4570e697da2834c94219f173
#
_entry.id   a10af0ca4570e697da2834c94219f173
#
_cell.length_a   1.000
_cell.length_b   1.000
_cell.length_c   1.000
_cell.angle_alpha   90.00
_cell.angle_beta   90.00
_cell.angle_gamma   90.00
#
_symmetry.space_group_name_H-M   'P 1'
#
loop_
_entity.id
_entity.type
_entity.pdbx_description
1 polymer ?
#
loop_
_entity_poly.entity_id
_entity_poly.type
_entity_poly.pdbx_seq_one_letter_code
_entity_poly.pdbx_strand_id
1 'polypeptide(L)'
;MRSNWRQMPLNEITELVIDHRGRTPKKLGGCWSDSGYRTLSAKNVKNGQIVQSDTIRFVDEDLYRKWMKEEIKRGDILITSEAPFGQLYYWDSDEKIVLGQRLFGLRIKDKYDARFIYYYMMTREFQEELKGRATGTTVIGLRQPELMKCSIRCPDITTQHRIASVFKAIDAKILINENINDNL
;
A
#
# COMPACT_ATOMS: atom_id res chain seq x y z
N MET A 1 -1.55 -30.29 13.65
CA MET A 1 -0.28 -29.58 13.88
C MET A 1 -0.61 -28.15 14.31
N ARG A 2 -0.23 -27.72 15.50
CA ARG A 2 -0.37 -26.31 15.91
C ARG A 2 0.64 -25.52 15.08
N SER A 3 0.18 -24.56 14.29
CA SER A 3 1.08 -23.70 13.51
C SER A 3 1.92 -22.86 14.48
N ASN A 4 3.24 -22.89 14.36
CA ASN A 4 4.18 -22.05 15.15
C ASN A 4 4.17 -20.59 14.68
N TRP A 5 3.04 -20.10 14.17
CA TRP A 5 2.91 -18.71 13.72
C TRP A 5 2.79 -17.79 14.90
N ARG A 6 3.64 -16.77 14.93
CA ARG A 6 3.63 -15.75 15.98
C ARG A 6 2.74 -14.60 15.55
N GLN A 7 1.87 -14.16 16.44
CA GLN A 7 1.08 -12.95 16.22
C GLN A 7 1.96 -11.73 16.53
N MET A 8 2.11 -10.85 15.57
CA MET A 8 2.99 -9.69 15.61
C MET A 8 2.19 -8.45 15.19
N PRO A 9 2.16 -7.38 15.98
CA PRO A 9 1.53 -6.13 15.55
C PRO A 9 2.38 -5.45 14.45
N LEU A 10 1.72 -4.72 13.56
CA LEU A 10 2.40 -4.06 12.43
C LEU A 10 3.53 -3.13 12.85
N ASN A 11 3.44 -2.47 14.02
CA ASN A 11 4.53 -1.60 14.52
C ASN A 11 5.85 -2.35 14.76
N GLU A 12 5.80 -3.66 15.06
CA GLU A 12 7.00 -4.48 15.22
C GLU A 12 7.57 -4.97 13.88
N ILE A 13 6.74 -5.05 12.86
CA ILE A 13 7.07 -5.56 11.52
C ILE A 13 7.53 -4.43 10.60
N THR A 14 6.94 -3.24 10.75
CA THR A 14 7.17 -2.08 9.91
C THR A 14 8.44 -1.35 10.33
N GLU A 15 9.29 -1.02 9.36
CA GLU A 15 10.46 -0.16 9.52
C GLU A 15 10.07 1.31 9.48
N LEU A 16 9.25 1.67 8.48
CA LEU A 16 8.87 3.05 8.21
C LEU A 16 7.41 3.12 7.76
N VAL A 17 6.68 4.08 8.32
CA VAL A 17 5.37 4.50 7.79
C VAL A 17 5.52 5.82 7.06
N ILE A 18 5.21 5.82 5.77
CA ILE A 18 5.23 7.02 4.93
C ILE A 18 3.81 7.58 4.91
N ASP A 19 3.63 8.75 5.54
CA ASP A 19 2.35 9.43 5.65
C ASP A 19 2.48 10.90 5.26
N HIS A 20 2.05 11.21 4.05
CA HIS A 20 2.05 12.56 3.51
C HIS A 20 0.64 13.12 3.31
N ARG A 21 -0.35 12.52 3.98
CA ARG A 21 -1.74 12.99 3.93
C ARG A 21 -1.85 14.43 4.42
N GLY A 22 -2.74 15.19 3.78
CA GLY A 22 -2.91 16.62 4.06
C GLY A 22 -1.92 17.55 3.36
N ARG A 23 -0.88 17.02 2.69
CA ARG A 23 -0.04 17.82 1.79
C ARG A 23 -0.78 18.03 0.47
N THR A 24 -0.65 19.20 -0.10
CA THR A 24 -1.18 19.56 -1.43
C THR A 24 -0.19 20.48 -2.12
N PRO A 25 -0.19 20.60 -3.46
CA PRO A 25 0.69 21.53 -4.16
C PRO A 25 0.58 22.96 -3.59
N LYS A 26 -0.64 23.46 -3.39
CA LYS A 26 -0.88 24.79 -2.84
C LYS A 26 -0.22 25.00 -1.47
N LYS A 27 -0.30 24.01 -0.56
CA LYS A 27 0.31 24.08 0.78
C LYS A 27 1.83 24.05 0.73
N LEU A 28 2.41 23.49 -0.33
CA LEU A 28 3.85 23.39 -0.54
C LEU A 28 4.40 24.51 -1.43
N GLY A 29 3.57 25.48 -1.78
CA GLY A 29 3.96 26.63 -2.59
C GLY A 29 4.15 26.32 -4.07
N GLY A 30 3.42 25.31 -4.60
CA GLY A 30 3.48 24.90 -6.00
C GLY A 30 2.10 24.63 -6.60
N CYS A 31 2.07 24.10 -7.80
CA CYS A 31 0.87 23.73 -8.55
C CYS A 31 1.04 22.33 -9.19
N TRP A 32 -0.05 21.81 -9.71
CA TRP A 32 -0.01 20.61 -10.55
C TRP A 32 0.70 20.92 -11.86
N SER A 33 1.39 19.94 -12.42
CA SER A 33 2.05 20.00 -13.73
C SER A 33 1.42 19.01 -14.70
N ASP A 34 1.67 19.19 -15.98
CA ASP A 34 1.16 18.31 -17.04
C ASP A 34 1.99 17.03 -17.15
N SER A 35 3.21 17.03 -16.61
CA SER A 35 4.13 15.89 -16.62
C SER A 35 5.02 15.90 -15.38
N GLY A 36 5.80 14.84 -15.19
CA GLY A 36 6.73 14.67 -14.06
C GLY A 36 6.37 13.48 -13.19
N TYR A 37 6.38 13.66 -11.86
CA TYR A 37 6.13 12.58 -10.91
C TYR A 37 4.65 12.35 -10.68
N ARG A 38 4.19 11.12 -10.89
CA ARG A 38 2.78 10.73 -10.70
C ARG A 38 2.39 10.84 -9.22
N THR A 39 1.23 11.42 -8.96
CA THR A 39 0.65 11.49 -7.61
C THR A 39 -0.47 10.49 -7.48
N LEU A 40 -0.25 9.44 -6.69
CA LEU A 40 -1.26 8.45 -6.36
C LEU A 40 -2.04 8.87 -5.12
N SER A 41 -3.34 8.67 -5.15
CA SER A 41 -4.26 8.87 -4.03
C SER A 41 -5.11 7.62 -3.80
N ALA A 42 -5.91 7.57 -2.74
CA ALA A 42 -6.73 6.40 -2.44
C ALA A 42 -7.61 5.92 -3.61
N LYS A 43 -8.16 6.85 -4.40
CA LYS A 43 -8.99 6.50 -5.58
C LYS A 43 -8.24 5.72 -6.66
N ASN A 44 -6.90 5.82 -6.66
CA ASN A 44 -6.07 5.15 -7.65
C ASN A 44 -5.67 3.73 -7.22
N VAL A 45 -6.01 3.29 -6.01
CA VAL A 45 -5.69 1.95 -5.49
C VAL A 45 -6.95 1.15 -5.28
N LYS A 46 -7.09 0.01 -5.97
CA LYS A 46 -8.23 -0.89 -5.83
C LYS A 46 -7.83 -2.33 -6.18
N ASN A 47 -8.15 -3.27 -5.29
CA ASN A 47 -7.96 -4.71 -5.51
C ASN A 47 -6.56 -5.11 -6.00
N GLY A 48 -5.51 -4.50 -5.45
CA GLY A 48 -4.13 -4.78 -5.85
C GLY A 48 -3.70 -4.18 -7.19
N GLN A 49 -4.50 -3.28 -7.75
CA GLN A 49 -4.22 -2.62 -9.04
C GLN A 49 -4.20 -1.09 -8.88
N ILE A 50 -3.47 -0.43 -9.78
CA ILE A 50 -3.57 1.01 -9.98
C ILE A 50 -4.67 1.26 -11.01
N VAL A 51 -5.70 1.98 -10.59
CA VAL A 51 -6.90 2.26 -11.40
C VAL A 51 -7.08 3.76 -11.63
N GLN A 52 -8.03 4.14 -12.50
CA GLN A 52 -8.36 5.54 -12.82
C GLN A 52 -7.13 6.36 -13.20
N SER A 53 -6.31 5.84 -14.11
CA SER A 53 -5.05 6.46 -14.55
C SER A 53 -5.25 7.86 -15.13
N ASP A 54 -6.41 8.13 -15.74
CA ASP A 54 -6.84 9.43 -16.25
C ASP A 54 -6.99 10.51 -15.17
N THR A 55 -7.12 10.09 -13.91
CA THR A 55 -7.25 11.00 -12.76
C THR A 55 -5.93 11.27 -12.05
N ILE A 56 -4.85 10.61 -12.45
CA ILE A 56 -3.52 10.79 -11.88
C ILE A 56 -3.00 12.16 -12.32
N ARG A 57 -2.53 12.94 -11.34
CA ARG A 57 -1.90 14.24 -11.57
C ARG A 57 -0.41 14.13 -11.39
N PHE A 58 0.29 15.12 -11.94
CA PHE A 58 1.74 15.17 -11.87
C PHE A 58 2.22 16.38 -11.08
N VAL A 59 3.42 16.28 -10.56
CA VAL A 59 4.16 17.39 -9.97
C VAL A 59 5.57 17.43 -10.58
N ASP A 60 6.16 18.61 -10.61
CA ASP A 60 7.55 18.78 -11.00
C ASP A 60 8.53 18.27 -9.93
N GLU A 61 9.82 18.30 -10.24
CA GLU A 61 10.87 17.78 -9.35
C GLU A 61 10.99 18.60 -8.06
N ASP A 62 10.85 19.92 -8.13
CA ASP A 62 10.96 20.79 -6.95
C ASP A 62 9.84 20.48 -5.94
N LEU A 63 8.62 20.32 -6.44
CA LEU A 63 7.48 19.96 -5.62
C LEU A 63 7.57 18.54 -5.10
N TYR A 64 8.07 17.59 -5.92
CA TYR A 64 8.35 16.23 -5.51
C TYR A 64 9.31 16.21 -4.31
N ARG A 65 10.45 16.89 -4.38
CA ARG A 65 11.47 16.97 -3.30
C ARG A 65 10.91 17.60 -2.01
N LYS A 66 10.03 18.58 -2.15
CA LYS A 66 9.34 19.19 -1.00
C LYS A 66 8.31 18.26 -0.37
N TRP A 67 7.65 17.44 -1.19
CA TRP A 67 6.56 16.57 -0.76
C TRP A 67 7.07 15.25 -0.19
N MET A 68 7.94 14.57 -0.93
CA MET A 68 8.41 13.21 -0.62
C MET A 68 9.73 13.25 0.17
N LYS A 69 9.65 13.55 1.47
CA LYS A 69 10.81 13.47 2.37
C LYS A 69 11.27 12.02 2.55
N GLU A 70 10.31 11.11 2.64
CA GLU A 70 10.49 9.68 2.57
C GLU A 70 9.88 9.19 1.25
N GLU A 71 10.73 8.63 0.39
CA GLU A 71 10.31 8.14 -0.93
C GLU A 71 9.73 6.72 -0.83
N ILE A 72 8.74 6.42 -1.68
CA ILE A 72 8.26 5.06 -1.91
C ILE A 72 9.34 4.29 -2.67
N LYS A 73 9.61 3.07 -2.25
CA LYS A 73 10.59 2.16 -2.84
C LYS A 73 9.93 0.83 -3.21
N ARG A 74 10.56 0.11 -4.13
CA ARG A 74 10.18 -1.27 -4.44
C ARG A 74 10.06 -2.10 -3.16
N GLY A 75 8.95 -2.82 -3.01
CA GLY A 75 8.66 -3.60 -1.82
C GLY A 75 7.78 -2.90 -0.78
N ASP A 76 7.56 -1.59 -0.90
CA ASP A 76 6.63 -0.88 -0.02
C ASP A 76 5.18 -1.30 -0.31
N ILE A 77 4.37 -1.35 0.73
CA ILE A 77 2.95 -1.67 0.65
C ILE A 77 2.15 -0.37 0.78
N LEU A 78 1.35 -0.05 -0.23
CA LEU A 78 0.41 1.06 -0.17
C LEU A 78 -0.92 0.57 0.41
N ILE A 79 -1.50 1.35 1.34
CA ILE A 79 -2.81 1.07 1.91
C ILE A 79 -3.66 2.33 1.98
N THR A 80 -4.91 2.24 1.55
CA THR A 80 -5.84 3.35 1.62
C THR A 80 -6.43 3.50 3.03
N SER A 81 -6.43 4.73 3.55
CA SER A 81 -6.99 5.02 4.85
C SER A 81 -8.51 5.22 4.83
N GLU A 82 -9.05 5.67 3.70
CA GLU A 82 -10.49 5.93 3.49
C GLU A 82 -10.80 6.10 2.01
N ALA A 83 -12.04 5.89 1.62
CA ALA A 83 -12.67 6.23 0.34
C ALA A 83 -11.85 5.91 -0.94
N PRO A 84 -11.57 4.64 -1.24
CA PRO A 84 -12.03 3.41 -0.61
C PRO A 84 -11.18 3.01 0.59
N PHE A 85 -11.76 2.34 1.58
CA PHE A 85 -11.11 1.91 2.80
C PHE A 85 -10.36 0.59 2.63
N GLY A 86 -9.13 0.50 3.17
CA GLY A 86 -8.38 -0.76 3.32
C GLY A 86 -7.89 -1.41 2.03
N GLN A 87 -7.91 -0.68 0.90
CA GLN A 87 -7.38 -1.18 -0.35
C GLN A 87 -5.86 -1.21 -0.32
N LEU A 88 -5.28 -2.21 -0.94
CA LEU A 88 -3.85 -2.50 -0.87
C LEU A 88 -3.23 -2.52 -2.26
N TYR A 89 -1.98 -2.11 -2.36
CA TYR A 89 -1.15 -2.27 -3.55
C TYR A 89 0.30 -2.55 -3.13
N TYR A 90 0.91 -3.57 -3.73
CA TYR A 90 2.33 -3.86 -3.54
C TYR A 90 3.14 -3.09 -4.58
N TRP A 91 4.02 -2.19 -4.15
CA TRP A 91 4.82 -1.39 -5.07
C TRP A 91 6.01 -2.19 -5.62
N ASP A 92 5.87 -2.74 -6.82
CA ASP A 92 6.90 -3.54 -7.49
C ASP A 92 7.57 -2.76 -8.64
N SER A 93 7.92 -1.50 -8.39
CA SER A 93 8.55 -0.61 -9.35
C SER A 93 9.61 0.25 -8.67
N ASP A 94 10.61 0.69 -9.45
CA ASP A 94 11.59 1.69 -9.03
C ASP A 94 11.16 3.11 -9.42
N GLU A 95 9.99 3.24 -10.04
CA GLU A 95 9.42 4.53 -10.38
C GLU A 95 9.18 5.36 -9.11
N LYS A 96 9.64 6.61 -9.17
CA LYS A 96 9.37 7.59 -8.12
C LYS A 96 7.96 8.16 -8.27
N ILE A 97 7.19 8.06 -7.20
CA ILE A 97 5.80 8.57 -7.13
C ILE A 97 5.62 9.50 -5.94
N VAL A 98 4.61 10.35 -6.03
CA VAL A 98 4.12 11.11 -4.88
C VAL A 98 3.00 10.33 -4.19
N LEU A 99 3.15 10.13 -2.89
CA LEU A 99 2.09 9.57 -2.05
C LEU A 99 1.13 10.68 -1.66
N GLY A 100 -0.04 10.67 -2.29
CA GLY A 100 -1.06 11.70 -2.14
C GLY A 100 -2.06 11.45 -1.01
N GLN A 101 -3.28 11.92 -1.20
CA GLN A 101 -4.29 11.92 -0.16
C GLN A 101 -4.78 10.50 0.17
N ARG A 102 -5.00 10.25 1.48
CA ARG A 102 -5.65 9.05 2.01
C ARG A 102 -4.89 7.75 1.74
N LEU A 103 -3.58 7.84 1.55
CA LEU A 103 -2.68 6.70 1.39
C LEU A 103 -1.62 6.69 2.49
N PHE A 104 -1.31 5.50 3.00
CA PHE A 104 -0.08 5.21 3.72
C PHE A 104 0.83 4.36 2.84
N GLY A 105 2.14 4.54 2.98
CA GLY A 105 3.15 3.60 2.53
C GLY A 105 3.75 2.89 3.73
N LEU A 106 3.87 1.57 3.67
CA LEU A 106 4.48 0.75 4.72
C LEU A 106 5.74 0.09 4.17
N ARG A 107 6.88 0.41 4.74
CA ARG A 107 8.14 -0.31 4.51
C ARG A 107 8.29 -1.38 5.57
N ILE A 108 8.44 -2.60 5.14
CA ILE A 108 8.57 -3.76 6.03
C ILE A 108 10.05 -3.98 6.33
N LYS A 109 10.38 -4.35 7.58
CA LYS A 109 11.75 -4.68 7.99
C LYS A 109 12.27 -5.90 7.21
N ASP A 110 13.53 -5.88 6.81
CA ASP A 110 14.17 -6.90 5.97
C ASP A 110 14.11 -8.33 6.51
N LYS A 111 13.90 -8.50 7.81
CA LYS A 111 13.74 -9.83 8.42
C LYS A 111 12.38 -10.50 8.15
N TYR A 112 11.49 -9.82 7.45
CA TYR A 112 10.18 -10.33 7.00
C TYR A 112 10.05 -10.20 5.50
N ASP A 113 9.26 -11.07 4.88
CA ASP A 113 8.90 -10.98 3.48
C ASP A 113 7.75 -9.97 3.29
N ALA A 114 8.05 -8.82 2.71
CA ALA A 114 7.06 -7.75 2.51
C ALA A 114 5.88 -8.21 1.63
N ARG A 115 6.12 -9.11 0.67
CA ARG A 115 5.07 -9.66 -0.19
C ARG A 115 4.17 -10.64 0.57
N PHE A 116 4.73 -11.44 1.47
CA PHE A 116 3.93 -12.24 2.41
C PHE A 116 3.02 -11.35 3.28
N ILE A 117 3.59 -10.27 3.85
CA ILE A 117 2.83 -9.32 4.67
C ILE A 117 1.70 -8.69 3.85
N TYR A 118 1.97 -8.28 2.61
CA TYR A 118 0.96 -7.76 1.68
C TYR A 118 -0.20 -8.75 1.47
N TYR A 119 0.09 -10.02 1.17
CA TYR A 119 -0.96 -11.02 0.98
C TYR A 119 -1.74 -11.32 2.27
N TYR A 120 -1.03 -11.34 3.42
CA TYR A 120 -1.72 -11.48 4.69
C TYR A 120 -2.69 -10.33 4.96
N MET A 121 -2.29 -9.09 4.66
CA MET A 121 -3.15 -7.92 4.80
C MET A 121 -4.39 -7.97 3.89
N MET A 122 -4.37 -8.74 2.81
CA MET A 122 -5.54 -8.98 1.94
C MET A 122 -6.51 -10.02 2.52
N THR A 123 -6.11 -10.79 3.53
CA THR A 123 -7.00 -11.81 4.13
C THR A 123 -8.20 -11.19 4.81
N ARG A 124 -9.29 -11.95 4.84
CA ARG A 124 -10.51 -11.54 5.55
C ARG A 124 -10.23 -11.22 7.02
N GLU A 125 -9.42 -12.05 7.69
CA GLU A 125 -9.04 -11.87 9.09
C GLU A 125 -8.42 -10.49 9.34
N PHE A 126 -7.42 -10.11 8.55
CA PHE A 126 -6.77 -8.80 8.69
C PHE A 126 -7.73 -7.65 8.34
N GLN A 127 -8.51 -7.78 7.28
CA GLN A 127 -9.46 -6.75 6.84
C GLN A 127 -10.59 -6.54 7.87
N GLU A 128 -11.04 -7.57 8.56
CA GLU A 128 -12.00 -7.46 9.65
C GLU A 128 -11.40 -6.77 10.88
N GLU A 129 -10.17 -7.11 11.27
CA GLU A 129 -9.45 -6.40 12.33
C GLU A 129 -9.26 -4.91 11.97
N LEU A 130 -8.86 -4.62 10.74
CA LEU A 130 -8.68 -3.26 10.24
C LEU A 130 -9.97 -2.45 10.32
N LYS A 131 -11.10 -3.02 9.90
CA LYS A 131 -12.43 -2.40 10.02
C LYS A 131 -12.84 -2.16 11.45
N GLY A 132 -12.56 -3.10 12.35
CA GLY A 132 -12.86 -2.96 13.78
C GLY A 132 -12.09 -1.82 14.47
N ARG A 133 -10.97 -1.38 13.89
CA ARG A 133 -10.14 -0.25 14.38
C ARG A 133 -10.44 1.08 13.69
N ALA A 134 -11.27 1.05 12.66
CA ALA A 134 -11.63 2.26 11.93
C ALA A 134 -12.64 3.10 12.71
N THR A 135 -12.65 4.39 12.44
CA THR A 135 -13.55 5.36 13.06
C THR A 135 -14.31 6.13 11.99
N GLY A 136 -15.47 6.65 12.35
CA GLY A 136 -16.35 7.42 11.47
C GLY A 136 -17.66 6.72 11.18
N THR A 137 -18.74 7.49 11.11
CA THR A 137 -20.10 7.00 10.84
C THR A 137 -20.49 7.10 9.38
N THR A 138 -20.10 8.18 8.72
CA THR A 138 -20.43 8.44 7.31
C THR A 138 -19.27 8.03 6.38
N VAL A 139 -18.05 8.38 6.74
CA VAL A 139 -16.83 7.95 6.04
C VAL A 139 -15.96 7.22 7.04
N ILE A 140 -15.79 5.92 6.83
CA ILE A 140 -14.92 5.09 7.65
C ILE A 140 -13.48 5.45 7.31
N GLY A 141 -12.71 5.82 8.32
CA GLY A 141 -11.31 6.20 8.18
C GLY A 141 -10.40 5.51 9.17
N LEU A 142 -9.16 5.29 8.78
CA LEU A 142 -8.13 4.66 9.58
C LEU A 142 -7.07 5.69 9.99
N ARG A 143 -6.78 5.74 11.28
CA ARG A 143 -5.66 6.50 11.81
C ARG A 143 -4.40 5.63 11.83
N GLN A 144 -3.24 6.23 11.54
CA GLN A 144 -1.96 5.52 11.56
C GLN A 144 -1.72 4.71 12.85
N PRO A 145 -1.95 5.25 14.08
CA PRO A 145 -1.73 4.47 15.29
C PRO A 145 -2.62 3.22 15.40
N GLU A 146 -3.84 3.26 14.85
CA GLU A 146 -4.74 2.11 14.84
C GLU A 146 -4.33 1.07 13.79
N LEU A 147 -3.87 1.51 12.60
CA LEU A 147 -3.26 0.62 11.61
C LEU A 147 -2.07 -0.15 12.23
N MET A 148 -1.20 0.54 12.95
CA MET A 148 0.02 -0.05 13.51
C MET A 148 -0.25 -1.05 14.64
N LYS A 149 -1.46 -1.10 15.20
CA LYS A 149 -1.90 -2.10 16.18
C LYS A 149 -2.48 -3.36 15.53
N CYS A 150 -2.81 -3.33 14.23
CA CYS A 150 -3.28 -4.52 13.52
C CYS A 150 -2.22 -5.61 13.55
N SER A 151 -2.64 -6.85 13.70
CA SER A 151 -1.74 -7.98 13.91
C SER A 151 -1.62 -8.86 12.67
N ILE A 152 -0.43 -9.38 12.47
CA ILE A 152 -0.10 -10.36 11.44
C ILE A 152 0.40 -11.63 12.10
N ARG A 153 -0.10 -12.78 11.68
CA ARG A 153 0.45 -14.07 12.09
C ARG A 153 1.59 -14.44 11.15
N CYS A 154 2.82 -14.38 11.67
CA CYS A 154 4.03 -14.63 10.91
C CYS A 154 4.58 -16.02 11.21
N PRO A 155 4.75 -16.89 10.19
CA PRO A 155 5.60 -18.07 10.27
C PRO A 155 7.09 -17.66 10.20
N ASP A 156 7.97 -18.65 10.20
CA ASP A 156 9.38 -18.45 9.88
C ASP A 156 9.56 -17.88 8.46
N ILE A 157 10.70 -17.21 8.22
CA ILE A 157 10.95 -16.49 6.96
C ILE A 157 10.93 -17.41 5.73
N THR A 158 11.39 -18.63 5.85
CA THR A 158 11.38 -19.62 4.76
C THR A 158 9.94 -19.93 4.33
N THR A 159 9.05 -20.11 5.31
CA THR A 159 7.63 -20.32 5.07
C THR A 159 6.96 -19.06 4.47
N GLN A 160 7.34 -17.85 4.93
CA GLN A 160 6.85 -16.60 4.33
C GLN A 160 7.20 -16.53 2.84
N HIS A 161 8.47 -16.77 2.47
CA HIS A 161 8.92 -16.76 1.07
C HIS A 161 8.17 -17.79 0.21
N ARG A 162 7.94 -19.00 0.73
CA ARG A 162 7.19 -20.05 0.00
C ARG A 162 5.75 -19.61 -0.26
N ILE A 163 5.08 -19.07 0.74
CA ILE A 163 3.70 -18.57 0.59
C ILE A 163 3.67 -17.39 -0.42
N ALA A 164 4.56 -16.42 -0.25
CA ALA A 164 4.64 -15.26 -1.13
C ALA A 164 4.89 -15.66 -2.59
N SER A 165 5.77 -16.64 -2.84
CA SER A 165 6.07 -17.11 -4.20
C SER A 165 4.86 -17.75 -4.90
N VAL A 166 4.05 -18.51 -4.16
CA VAL A 166 2.82 -19.13 -4.70
C VAL A 166 1.82 -18.05 -5.13
N PHE A 167 1.54 -17.08 -4.25
CA PHE A 167 0.58 -16.02 -4.59
C PHE A 167 1.11 -15.10 -5.70
N LYS A 168 2.41 -14.81 -5.71
CA LYS A 168 3.03 -14.07 -6.82
C LYS A 168 2.84 -14.77 -8.17
N ALA A 169 2.96 -16.08 -8.22
CA ALA A 169 2.74 -16.85 -9.43
C ALA A 169 1.27 -16.81 -9.89
N ILE A 170 0.33 -16.82 -8.93
CA ILE A 170 -1.10 -16.67 -9.20
C ILE A 170 -1.39 -15.28 -9.77
N ASP A 171 -0.90 -14.21 -9.13
CA ASP A 171 -1.08 -12.83 -9.62
C ASP A 171 -0.52 -12.66 -11.04
N ALA A 172 0.67 -13.21 -11.31
CA ALA A 172 1.25 -13.16 -12.65
C ALA A 172 0.35 -13.86 -13.69
N LYS A 173 -0.28 -14.98 -13.31
CA LYS A 173 -1.20 -15.70 -14.21
C LYS A 173 -2.51 -14.92 -14.44
N ILE A 174 -3.03 -14.27 -13.41
CA ILE A 174 -4.20 -13.40 -13.52
C ILE A 174 -3.91 -12.27 -14.51
N LEU A 175 -2.79 -11.58 -14.34
CA LEU A 175 -2.39 -10.47 -15.22
C LEU A 175 -2.23 -10.92 -16.68
N ILE A 176 -1.63 -12.09 -16.92
CA ILE A 176 -1.51 -12.65 -18.28
C ILE A 176 -2.90 -12.90 -18.88
N ASN A 177 -3.82 -13.47 -18.11
CA ASN A 177 -5.17 -13.75 -18.60
C ASN A 177 -5.97 -12.46 -18.88
N GLU A 178 -5.84 -11.43 -18.03
CA GLU A 178 -6.43 -10.11 -18.25
C GLU A 178 -5.91 -9.51 -19.58
N ASN A 179 -4.59 -9.50 -19.81
CA ASN A 179 -4.00 -9.00 -21.04
C ASN A 179 -4.45 -9.78 -22.31
N ILE A 180 -4.68 -11.09 -22.18
CA ILE A 180 -5.22 -11.89 -23.29
C ILE A 180 -6.66 -11.45 -23.59
N ASN A 181 -7.49 -11.29 -22.57
CA ASN A 181 -8.89 -10.90 -22.74
C ASN A 181 -9.04 -9.48 -23.30
N ASP A 182 -8.17 -8.55 -22.92
CA ASP A 182 -8.18 -7.17 -23.43
C ASP A 182 -7.75 -7.06 -24.91
N ASN A 183 -7.12 -8.12 -25.46
CA ASN A 183 -6.69 -8.19 -26.87
C ASN A 183 -7.63 -9.03 -27.76
N LEU A 184 -8.73 -9.55 -27.23
CA LEU A 184 -9.77 -10.28 -27.94
C LEU A 184 -10.99 -9.38 -28.25
#